data_10959c7f51485edddcc15c470dc453b7
#
_entry.id   10959c7f51485edddcc15c470dc453b7
#
_cell.length_a   1.000
_cell.length_b   1.000
_cell.length_c   1.000
_cell.angle_alpha   90.00
_cell.angle_beta   90.00
_cell.angle_gamma   90.00
#
_symmetry.space_group_name_H-M   'P 1'
#
loop_
_entity.id
_entity.type
_entity.pdbx_description
1 polymer ?
#
loop_
_entity_poly.entity_id
_entity_poly.type
_entity_poly.pdbx_seq_one_letter_code
_entity_poly.pdbx_strand_id
1 'polypeptide(L)'
;MTAPRGTATDSPRQRNRRLIAVVAAAAVVVAGLLVVVGTGRWGHSAGTDHTASSFGPAKLTTAAGLVRLLDEIQRKFGDSTVDALDIYPEYALFNRPVPGKPGMSVSYQHEMDDGEARFTEAGSPSPRSGNGVPIDLAPLRPNVPTVIGLLYGADRTLAVADPTSTHISIEQDEHGPTAEIYLGNDEQGTSGFLTVGFDGQVRAVRGADR
;
A
#
# COMPACT_ATOMS: atom_id res chain seq x y z
N MET A 1 -57.04 -9.56 -32.39
CA MET A 1 -56.15 -8.39 -32.36
C MET A 1 -55.37 -8.42 -31.07
N THR A 2 -54.14 -8.91 -31.12
CA THR A 2 -53.28 -9.13 -29.95
C THR A 2 -52.06 -8.22 -30.11
N ALA A 3 -51.90 -7.27 -29.19
CA ALA A 3 -50.77 -6.34 -29.19
C ALA A 3 -49.47 -7.01 -28.68
N PRO A 4 -48.30 -6.71 -29.24
CA PRO A 4 -47.03 -7.25 -28.77
C PRO A 4 -46.51 -6.49 -27.53
N ARG A 5 -46.05 -7.23 -26.54
CA ARG A 5 -45.32 -6.72 -25.36
C ARG A 5 -43.95 -6.23 -25.79
N GLY A 6 -43.64 -4.95 -25.52
CA GLY A 6 -42.32 -4.37 -25.68
C GLY A 6 -41.35 -4.91 -24.65
N THR A 7 -40.21 -5.43 -25.11
CA THR A 7 -39.06 -5.79 -24.31
C THR A 7 -38.30 -4.52 -23.96
N ALA A 8 -38.21 -4.24 -22.67
CA ALA A 8 -37.38 -3.15 -22.12
C ALA A 8 -35.91 -3.49 -22.30
N THR A 9 -35.23 -2.72 -23.14
CA THR A 9 -33.78 -2.80 -23.38
C THR A 9 -33.09 -2.13 -22.18
N ASP A 10 -32.43 -2.92 -21.37
CA ASP A 10 -31.66 -2.48 -20.20
C ASP A 10 -30.41 -1.72 -20.67
N SER A 11 -30.30 -0.45 -20.25
CA SER A 11 -29.27 0.48 -20.72
C SER A 11 -27.93 0.21 -20.04
N PRO A 12 -26.80 0.12 -20.78
CA PRO A 12 -25.47 -0.19 -20.21
C PRO A 12 -24.87 0.91 -19.31
N ARG A 13 -25.57 2.02 -19.09
CA ARG A 13 -25.08 3.15 -18.28
C ARG A 13 -25.21 2.98 -16.77
N GLN A 14 -25.89 1.96 -16.27
CA GLN A 14 -26.05 1.73 -14.81
C GLN A 14 -24.97 0.83 -14.20
N ARG A 15 -24.14 0.19 -14.99
CA ARG A 15 -23.12 -0.76 -14.52
C ARG A 15 -21.87 -0.08 -13.93
N ASN A 16 -21.56 1.14 -14.37
CA ASN A 16 -20.33 1.83 -13.94
C ASN A 16 -20.47 2.67 -12.64
N ARG A 17 -21.68 2.77 -12.07
CA ARG A 17 -21.87 3.53 -10.83
C ARG A 17 -21.63 2.74 -9.53
N ARG A 18 -21.46 1.44 -9.61
CA ARG A 18 -21.24 0.58 -8.42
C ARG A 18 -19.77 0.31 -8.07
N LEU A 19 -18.82 0.66 -8.96
CA LEU A 19 -17.39 0.45 -8.75
C LEU A 19 -16.66 1.63 -8.08
N ILE A 20 -17.31 2.78 -7.92
CA ILE A 20 -16.68 3.98 -7.32
C ILE A 20 -16.92 4.10 -5.80
N ALA A 21 -17.80 3.28 -5.22
CA ALA A 21 -18.22 3.43 -3.81
C ALA A 21 -17.39 2.63 -2.80
N VAL A 22 -16.42 1.82 -3.20
CA VAL A 22 -15.67 0.93 -2.29
C VAL A 22 -14.30 1.50 -1.89
N VAL A 23 -13.74 2.44 -2.66
CA VAL A 23 -12.40 3.01 -2.37
C VAL A 23 -12.42 4.12 -1.30
N ALA A 24 -13.57 4.71 -1.00
CA ALA A 24 -13.67 5.84 -0.07
C ALA A 24 -13.80 5.44 1.43
N ALA A 25 -13.92 4.16 1.77
CA ALA A 25 -14.15 3.73 3.15
C ALA A 25 -12.88 3.37 3.95
N ALA A 26 -11.72 3.24 3.31
CA ALA A 26 -10.47 2.88 4.00
C ALA A 26 -9.70 4.08 4.57
N ALA A 27 -10.03 5.31 4.18
CA ALA A 27 -9.26 6.50 4.56
C ALA A 27 -9.69 7.16 5.90
N VAL A 28 -10.76 6.70 6.57
CA VAL A 28 -11.34 7.41 7.72
C VAL A 28 -10.94 6.85 9.09
N VAL A 29 -10.26 5.72 9.18
CA VAL A 29 -9.93 5.10 10.48
C VAL A 29 -8.57 5.53 11.06
N VAL A 30 -7.74 6.27 10.32
CA VAL A 30 -6.37 6.65 10.78
C VAL A 30 -6.30 7.96 11.57
N ALA A 31 -7.39 8.74 11.66
CA ALA A 31 -7.37 10.06 12.33
C ALA A 31 -7.52 10.03 13.87
N GLY A 32 -7.47 8.87 14.53
CA GLY A 32 -7.88 8.72 15.94
C GLY A 32 -6.79 8.42 16.97
N LEU A 33 -5.51 8.30 16.60
CA LEU A 33 -4.50 7.94 17.61
C LEU A 33 -3.18 8.70 17.45
N LEU A 34 -3.21 10.00 17.69
CA LEU A 34 -2.00 10.81 17.85
C LEU A 34 -2.22 11.83 18.98
N VAL A 35 -1.96 11.44 20.22
CA VAL A 35 -1.41 12.30 21.29
C VAL A 35 -0.89 11.41 22.42
N VAL A 36 0.42 11.16 22.48
CA VAL A 36 1.18 11.19 23.72
C VAL A 36 2.53 11.83 23.42
N VAL A 37 2.64 13.09 23.74
CA VAL A 37 3.90 13.83 23.76
C VAL A 37 4.62 13.53 25.07
N GLY A 38 5.72 12.80 24.97
CA GLY A 38 6.68 12.68 26.07
C GLY A 38 7.71 13.82 26.02
N THR A 39 7.57 14.81 26.89
CA THR A 39 8.60 15.84 27.14
C THR A 39 9.76 15.23 27.94
N GLY A 40 10.92 15.11 27.33
CA GLY A 40 12.14 14.58 27.96
C GLY A 40 13.41 15.32 27.53
N ARG A 41 13.73 16.34 28.26
CA ARG A 41 15.03 16.82 28.74
C ARG A 41 16.26 16.66 27.84
N TRP A 42 16.76 17.79 27.39
CA TRP A 42 18.07 17.99 26.76
C TRP A 42 19.18 17.83 27.82
N GLY A 43 20.07 16.89 27.61
CA GLY A 43 21.33 16.74 28.33
C GLY A 43 22.47 16.72 27.32
N HIS A 44 23.33 17.76 27.36
CA HIS A 44 24.58 17.80 26.61
C HIS A 44 25.61 16.88 27.30
N SER A 45 26.22 16.00 26.57
CA SER A 45 27.53 15.40 26.91
C SER A 45 28.33 15.26 25.61
N ALA A 46 29.43 16.01 25.58
CA ALA A 46 30.48 15.88 24.57
C ALA A 46 31.35 14.65 24.88
N GLY A 47 31.69 13.86 23.89
CA GLY A 47 32.64 12.75 24.03
C GLY A 47 32.77 11.88 22.76
N THR A 48 33.76 12.21 21.95
CA THR A 48 34.62 11.37 21.10
C THR A 48 34.05 10.22 20.26
N ASP A 49 34.18 10.44 18.93
CA ASP A 49 34.53 9.48 17.88
C ASP A 49 33.97 8.06 17.98
N HIS A 50 32.90 7.84 17.24
CA HIS A 50 32.76 6.73 16.30
C HIS A 50 31.80 7.15 15.19
N THR A 51 32.29 7.21 13.96
CA THR A 51 31.52 7.34 12.72
C THR A 51 30.63 6.10 12.50
N ALA A 52 29.67 5.89 13.36
CA ALA A 52 28.48 5.13 13.03
C ALA A 52 27.59 6.10 12.27
N SER A 53 27.54 6.00 10.96
CA SER A 53 26.54 6.68 10.14
C SER A 53 25.19 6.36 10.73
N SER A 54 24.62 7.27 11.52
CA SER A 54 23.23 7.22 11.96
C SER A 54 22.32 7.51 10.76
N PHE A 55 22.34 6.61 9.77
CA PHE A 55 21.23 6.53 8.84
C PHE A 55 20.05 6.07 9.69
N GLY A 56 19.08 6.95 9.90
CA GLY A 56 17.80 6.55 10.43
C GLY A 56 17.26 5.34 9.66
N PRO A 57 16.29 4.60 10.19
CA PRO A 57 15.77 3.42 9.52
C PRO A 57 15.38 3.78 8.10
N ALA A 58 15.88 3.01 7.12
CA ALA A 58 15.61 3.28 5.70
C ALA A 58 14.10 3.28 5.48
N LYS A 59 13.58 4.35 4.87
CA LYS A 59 12.16 4.45 4.53
C LYS A 59 11.72 3.24 3.72
N LEU A 60 10.54 2.71 3.98
CA LEU A 60 10.01 1.53 3.30
C LEU A 60 9.81 1.76 1.78
N THR A 61 9.66 3.01 1.36
CA THR A 61 9.60 3.43 -0.05
C THR A 61 10.98 3.60 -0.70
N THR A 62 12.02 3.01 -0.15
CA THR A 62 13.35 2.82 -0.77
C THR A 62 13.57 1.36 -1.14
N ALA A 63 14.50 1.09 -2.07
CA ALA A 63 14.78 -0.29 -2.46
C ALA A 63 15.24 -1.14 -1.26
N ALA A 64 16.13 -0.61 -0.42
CA ALA A 64 16.58 -1.30 0.78
C ALA A 64 15.46 -1.50 1.81
N GLY A 65 14.61 -0.47 2.01
CA GLY A 65 13.49 -0.54 2.94
C GLY A 65 12.43 -1.54 2.50
N LEU A 66 12.07 -1.55 1.21
CA LEU A 66 11.08 -2.49 0.70
C LEU A 66 11.60 -3.94 0.73
N VAL A 67 12.85 -4.19 0.32
CA VAL A 67 13.46 -5.53 0.47
C VAL A 67 13.45 -5.99 1.92
N ARG A 68 13.81 -5.09 2.85
CA ARG A 68 13.78 -5.38 4.27
C ARG A 68 12.38 -5.74 4.76
N LEU A 69 11.35 -4.98 4.39
CA LEU A 69 9.95 -5.28 4.74
C LEU A 69 9.54 -6.70 4.26
N LEU A 70 9.86 -7.05 3.01
CA LEU A 70 9.57 -8.39 2.47
C LEU A 70 10.27 -9.50 3.29
N ASP A 71 11.55 -9.28 3.66
CA ASP A 71 12.30 -10.24 4.48
C ASP A 71 11.75 -10.36 5.91
N GLU A 72 11.28 -9.25 6.48
CA GLU A 72 10.70 -9.23 7.83
C GLU A 72 9.35 -9.93 7.87
N ILE A 73 8.49 -9.75 6.84
CA ILE A 73 7.23 -10.49 6.68
C ILE A 73 7.53 -12.00 6.58
N GLN A 74 8.43 -12.41 5.68
CA GLN A 74 8.82 -13.80 5.50
C GLN A 74 9.36 -14.41 6.80
N ARG A 75 10.19 -13.69 7.54
CA ARG A 75 10.78 -14.16 8.82
C ARG A 75 9.73 -14.28 9.92
N LYS A 76 8.80 -13.32 10.00
CA LYS A 76 7.78 -13.27 11.05
C LYS A 76 6.74 -14.37 10.90
N PHE A 77 6.32 -14.62 9.66
CA PHE A 77 5.16 -15.47 9.38
C PHE A 77 5.53 -16.84 8.75
N GLY A 78 6.78 -17.02 8.32
CA GLY A 78 7.25 -18.23 7.64
C GLY A 78 6.94 -18.29 6.15
N ASP A 79 6.15 -17.35 5.63
CA ASP A 79 5.82 -17.18 4.22
C ASP A 79 5.63 -15.69 3.89
N SER A 80 5.55 -15.36 2.59
CA SER A 80 5.35 -13.99 2.08
C SER A 80 3.92 -13.73 1.57
N THR A 81 2.93 -14.47 2.06
CA THR A 81 1.56 -14.40 1.57
C THR A 81 0.76 -13.29 2.26
N VAL A 82 0.14 -12.43 1.47
CA VAL A 82 -0.78 -11.37 1.93
C VAL A 82 -2.07 -11.37 1.11
N ASP A 83 -3.11 -10.69 1.57
CA ASP A 83 -4.32 -10.41 0.80
C ASP A 83 -4.23 -9.03 0.13
N ALA A 84 -3.59 -8.08 0.80
CA ALA A 84 -3.26 -6.73 0.36
C ALA A 84 -2.12 -6.20 1.21
N LEU A 85 -1.34 -5.23 0.67
CA LEU A 85 -0.24 -4.58 1.39
C LEU A 85 -0.10 -3.13 0.94
N ASP A 86 -0.28 -2.19 1.86
CA ASP A 86 -0.07 -0.75 1.65
C ASP A 86 1.22 -0.33 2.34
N ILE A 87 2.13 0.29 1.58
CA ILE A 87 3.49 0.64 1.99
C ILE A 87 3.61 2.16 1.99
N TYR A 88 3.71 2.74 3.16
CA TYR A 88 4.01 4.15 3.39
C TYR A 88 5.49 4.33 3.71
N PRO A 89 6.03 5.54 3.66
CA PRO A 89 7.45 5.74 3.95
C PRO A 89 7.93 5.18 5.30
N GLU A 90 7.09 5.29 6.35
CA GLU A 90 7.49 4.99 7.73
C GLU A 90 6.86 3.69 8.28
N TYR A 91 5.79 3.20 7.67
CA TYR A 91 5.04 2.02 8.12
C TYR A 91 4.40 1.28 6.94
N ALA A 92 3.94 0.06 7.20
CA ALA A 92 3.12 -0.68 6.24
C ALA A 92 1.88 -1.26 6.94
N LEU A 93 0.78 -1.34 6.19
CA LEU A 93 -0.47 -1.99 6.60
C LEU A 93 -0.72 -3.16 5.68
N PHE A 94 -1.07 -4.32 6.20
CA PHE A 94 -1.36 -5.47 5.36
C PHE A 94 -2.34 -6.44 6.00
N ASN A 95 -3.01 -7.17 5.15
CA ASN A 95 -3.94 -8.22 5.53
C ASN A 95 -3.36 -9.58 5.16
N ARG A 96 -3.54 -10.57 6.04
CA ARG A 96 -3.10 -11.94 5.80
C ARG A 96 -4.23 -12.93 5.95
N PRO A 97 -4.24 -14.00 5.12
CA PRO A 97 -5.15 -15.12 5.33
C PRO A 97 -4.99 -15.71 6.74
N VAL A 98 -6.09 -16.03 7.39
CA VAL A 98 -6.07 -16.72 8.67
C VAL A 98 -5.87 -18.23 8.44
N PRO A 99 -4.80 -18.85 8.98
CA PRO A 99 -4.58 -20.27 8.83
C PRO A 99 -5.78 -21.10 9.30
N GLY A 100 -6.22 -22.06 8.46
CA GLY A 100 -7.35 -22.94 8.77
C GLY A 100 -8.74 -22.29 8.71
N LYS A 101 -8.84 -20.99 8.33
CA LYS A 101 -10.11 -20.28 8.17
C LYS A 101 -10.19 -19.65 6.78
N PRO A 102 -10.48 -20.42 5.72
CA PRO A 102 -10.60 -19.88 4.37
C PRO A 102 -11.70 -18.80 4.33
N GLY A 103 -11.41 -17.69 3.67
CA GLY A 103 -12.32 -16.54 3.61
C GLY A 103 -12.19 -15.54 4.77
N MET A 104 -11.30 -15.77 5.73
CA MET A 104 -10.99 -14.81 6.80
C MET A 104 -9.59 -14.24 6.65
N SER A 105 -9.45 -12.98 7.04
CA SER A 105 -8.21 -12.20 7.01
C SER A 105 -7.98 -11.53 8.36
N VAL A 106 -6.73 -11.31 8.71
CA VAL A 106 -6.33 -10.52 9.88
C VAL A 106 -5.39 -9.41 9.43
N SER A 107 -5.60 -8.22 9.98
CA SER A 107 -4.82 -7.02 9.65
C SER A 107 -3.60 -6.89 10.55
N TYR A 108 -2.50 -6.43 9.97
CA TYR A 108 -1.25 -6.11 10.66
C TYR A 108 -0.77 -4.73 10.29
N GLN A 109 -0.15 -4.07 11.25
CA GLN A 109 0.71 -2.90 11.04
C GLN A 109 2.15 -3.31 11.27
N HIS A 110 3.02 -2.92 10.34
CA HIS A 110 4.47 -3.00 10.47
C HIS A 110 5.03 -1.60 10.64
N GLU A 111 5.95 -1.44 11.58
CA GLU A 111 6.73 -0.23 11.77
C GLU A 111 8.12 -0.57 12.31
N MET A 112 9.04 0.39 12.25
CA MET A 112 10.36 0.25 12.84
C MET A 112 10.37 0.94 14.19
N ASP A 113 10.75 0.19 15.25
CA ASP A 113 10.89 0.67 16.61
C ASP A 113 12.34 0.41 17.05
N ASP A 114 13.10 1.47 17.32
CA ASP A 114 14.52 1.39 17.69
C ASP A 114 15.39 0.51 16.77
N GLY A 115 15.06 0.49 15.47
CA GLY A 115 15.78 -0.29 14.47
C GLY A 115 15.32 -1.76 14.35
N GLU A 116 14.36 -2.19 15.15
CA GLU A 116 13.73 -3.50 15.08
C GLU A 116 12.35 -3.42 14.41
N ALA A 117 11.97 -4.47 13.67
CA ALA A 117 10.65 -4.58 13.07
C ALA A 117 9.62 -4.96 14.12
N ARG A 118 8.60 -4.14 14.27
CA ARG A 118 7.44 -4.42 15.11
C ARG A 118 6.22 -4.70 14.24
N PHE A 119 5.55 -5.82 14.53
CA PHE A 119 4.29 -6.22 13.90
C PHE A 119 3.18 -6.20 14.94
N THR A 120 2.20 -5.32 14.74
CA THR A 120 1.02 -5.21 15.61
C THR A 120 -0.20 -5.73 14.89
N GLU A 121 -0.88 -6.72 15.48
CA GLU A 121 -2.16 -7.20 14.97
C GLU A 121 -3.25 -6.15 15.25
N ALA A 122 -4.01 -5.79 14.23
CA ALA A 122 -5.06 -4.77 14.29
C ALA A 122 -6.45 -5.41 14.19
N GLY A 123 -7.10 -5.54 15.32
CA GLY A 123 -8.48 -6.04 15.42
C GLY A 123 -8.61 -7.56 15.34
N SER A 124 -9.87 -8.02 15.26
CA SER A 124 -10.20 -9.43 15.12
C SER A 124 -10.25 -9.83 13.64
N PRO A 125 -10.07 -11.12 13.32
CA PRO A 125 -10.23 -11.60 11.96
C PRO A 125 -11.58 -11.21 11.36
N SER A 126 -11.55 -10.75 10.11
CA SER A 126 -12.71 -10.31 9.33
C SER A 126 -12.82 -11.09 8.01
N PRO A 127 -13.98 -11.07 7.33
CA PRO A 127 -14.08 -11.64 5.99
C PRO A 127 -13.07 -10.99 5.04
N ARG A 128 -12.42 -11.82 4.21
CA ARG A 128 -11.47 -11.35 3.19
C ARG A 128 -12.15 -10.42 2.19
N SER A 129 -11.48 -9.35 1.84
CA SER A 129 -11.89 -8.41 0.78
C SER A 129 -11.33 -8.85 -0.59
N GLY A 130 -11.81 -8.21 -1.66
CA GLY A 130 -11.35 -8.45 -3.02
C GLY A 130 -11.81 -9.79 -3.60
N ASN A 131 -11.01 -10.33 -4.53
CA ASN A 131 -11.29 -11.62 -5.20
C ASN A 131 -10.96 -12.86 -4.37
N GLY A 132 -10.45 -12.67 -3.16
CA GLY A 132 -10.12 -13.75 -2.24
C GLY A 132 -8.87 -14.57 -2.61
N VAL A 133 -8.09 -14.14 -3.60
CA VAL A 133 -6.82 -14.78 -4.00
C VAL A 133 -5.68 -14.16 -3.23
N PRO A 134 -4.93 -14.94 -2.43
CA PRO A 134 -3.75 -14.42 -1.74
C PRO A 134 -2.64 -14.08 -2.73
N ILE A 135 -1.82 -13.11 -2.36
CA ILE A 135 -0.66 -12.63 -3.13
C ILE A 135 0.60 -13.18 -2.48
N ASP A 136 1.42 -13.91 -3.23
CA ASP A 136 2.79 -14.20 -2.84
C ASP A 136 3.69 -13.01 -3.22
N LEU A 137 4.37 -12.42 -2.25
CA LEU A 137 5.25 -11.26 -2.46
C LEU A 137 6.64 -11.66 -2.98
N ALA A 138 7.03 -12.93 -2.93
CA ALA A 138 8.36 -13.39 -3.34
C ALA A 138 8.72 -12.99 -4.80
N PRO A 139 7.82 -13.09 -5.78
CA PRO A 139 8.10 -12.67 -7.16
C PRO A 139 8.36 -11.17 -7.34
N LEU A 140 7.91 -10.31 -6.41
CA LEU A 140 8.18 -8.87 -6.45
C LEU A 140 9.66 -8.56 -6.17
N ARG A 141 10.31 -9.36 -5.31
CA ARG A 141 11.64 -9.09 -4.77
C ARG A 141 12.71 -8.73 -5.82
N PRO A 142 12.90 -9.47 -6.93
CA PRO A 142 13.90 -9.12 -7.95
C PRO A 142 13.58 -7.80 -8.66
N ASN A 143 12.33 -7.35 -8.67
CA ASN A 143 11.87 -6.16 -9.37
C ASN A 143 11.67 -4.94 -8.44
N VAL A 144 11.98 -5.07 -7.14
CA VAL A 144 11.94 -3.95 -6.18
C VAL A 144 12.73 -2.73 -6.68
N PRO A 145 13.97 -2.84 -7.23
CA PRO A 145 14.68 -1.66 -7.74
C PRO A 145 13.93 -0.95 -8.88
N THR A 146 13.25 -1.70 -9.74
CA THR A 146 12.44 -1.14 -10.84
C THR A 146 11.23 -0.40 -10.31
N VAL A 147 10.46 -1.00 -9.40
CA VAL A 147 9.28 -0.37 -8.78
C VAL A 147 9.66 0.92 -8.05
N ILE A 148 10.74 0.89 -7.28
CA ILE A 148 11.22 2.08 -6.57
C ILE A 148 11.78 3.13 -7.54
N GLY A 149 12.45 2.71 -8.61
CA GLY A 149 12.90 3.63 -9.68
C GLY A 149 11.73 4.35 -10.34
N LEU A 150 10.62 3.65 -10.59
CA LEU A 150 9.39 4.24 -11.11
C LEU A 150 8.75 5.21 -10.11
N LEU A 151 8.76 4.89 -8.82
CA LEU A 151 8.27 5.79 -7.77
C LEU A 151 9.01 7.13 -7.78
N TYR A 152 10.34 7.13 -7.91
CA TYR A 152 11.14 8.37 -7.95
C TYR A 152 10.92 9.22 -9.20
N GLY A 153 10.37 8.66 -10.26
CA GLY A 153 10.02 9.39 -11.49
C GLY A 153 8.52 9.65 -11.66
N ALA A 154 7.71 9.22 -10.69
CA ALA A 154 6.26 9.22 -10.82
C ALA A 154 5.66 10.64 -10.82
N ASP A 155 6.26 11.61 -10.12
CA ASP A 155 5.83 13.01 -10.08
C ASP A 155 5.68 13.61 -11.49
N ARG A 156 6.67 13.38 -12.34
CA ARG A 156 6.67 13.83 -13.73
C ARG A 156 5.73 13.02 -14.61
N THR A 157 5.71 11.70 -14.43
CA THR A 157 4.88 10.79 -15.23
C THR A 157 3.40 11.02 -14.96
N LEU A 158 3.03 11.27 -13.70
CA LEU A 158 1.67 11.46 -13.25
C LEU A 158 1.23 12.94 -13.29
N ALA A 159 2.14 13.86 -13.58
CA ALA A 159 1.90 15.31 -13.57
C ALA A 159 1.35 15.82 -12.21
N VAL A 160 1.77 15.20 -11.10
CA VAL A 160 1.47 15.65 -9.75
C VAL A 160 2.62 16.52 -9.28
N ALA A 161 2.39 17.84 -9.25
CA ALA A 161 3.39 18.82 -8.79
C ALA A 161 3.49 18.75 -7.26
N ASP A 162 4.73 18.82 -6.73
CA ASP A 162 5.02 18.90 -5.30
C ASP A 162 4.20 17.90 -4.45
N PRO A 163 4.31 16.58 -4.68
CA PRO A 163 3.50 15.59 -3.99
C PRO A 163 3.73 15.65 -2.47
N THR A 164 2.64 15.75 -1.71
CA THR A 164 2.64 15.76 -0.23
C THR A 164 2.42 14.37 0.36
N SER A 165 1.88 13.44 -0.43
CA SER A 165 1.65 12.07 -0.03
C SER A 165 2.14 11.08 -1.10
N THR A 166 2.66 9.95 -0.65
CA THR A 166 3.07 8.84 -1.51
C THR A 166 2.91 7.52 -0.78
N HIS A 167 2.47 6.50 -1.49
CA HIS A 167 2.47 5.11 -1.02
C HIS A 167 2.50 4.13 -2.19
N ILE A 168 2.78 2.87 -1.89
CA ILE A 168 2.70 1.76 -2.83
C ILE A 168 1.65 0.80 -2.29
N SER A 169 0.59 0.52 -3.08
CA SER A 169 -0.41 -0.49 -2.76
C SER A 169 -0.17 -1.76 -3.58
N ILE A 170 -0.16 -2.90 -2.93
CA ILE A 170 -0.01 -4.21 -3.57
C ILE A 170 -1.34 -4.91 -3.50
N GLU A 171 -1.89 -5.19 -4.67
CA GLU A 171 -3.21 -5.77 -4.85
C GLU A 171 -3.20 -6.85 -5.93
N GLN A 172 -4.26 -7.65 -5.98
CA GLN A 172 -4.51 -8.63 -7.03
C GLN A 172 -5.50 -8.07 -8.04
N ASP A 173 -5.07 -7.88 -9.28
CA ASP A 173 -5.95 -7.54 -10.39
C ASP A 173 -6.32 -8.78 -11.23
N GLU A 174 -7.01 -8.57 -12.36
CA GLU A 174 -7.41 -9.65 -13.28
C GLU A 174 -6.22 -10.26 -14.04
N HIS A 175 -5.06 -9.61 -14.04
CA HIS A 175 -3.84 -10.04 -14.75
C HIS A 175 -2.75 -10.54 -13.80
N GLY A 176 -3.05 -10.60 -12.50
CA GLY A 176 -2.12 -11.05 -11.46
C GLY A 176 -1.79 -9.96 -10.44
N PRO A 177 -0.79 -10.18 -9.59
CA PRO A 177 -0.42 -9.22 -8.57
C PRO A 177 0.23 -7.98 -9.18
N THR A 178 -0.13 -6.81 -8.65
CA THR A 178 0.36 -5.50 -9.08
C THR A 178 0.82 -4.66 -7.89
N ALA A 179 1.72 -3.73 -8.16
CA ALA A 179 2.09 -2.63 -7.29
C ALA A 179 1.55 -1.34 -7.89
N GLU A 180 0.64 -0.66 -7.21
CA GLU A 180 0.16 0.66 -7.58
C GLU A 180 0.95 1.72 -6.81
N ILE A 181 1.60 2.61 -7.55
CA ILE A 181 2.39 3.73 -7.02
C ILE A 181 1.50 4.96 -7.03
N TYR A 182 1.11 5.42 -5.85
CA TYR A 182 0.29 6.61 -5.66
C TYR A 182 1.12 7.84 -5.33
N LEU A 183 0.79 8.95 -5.98
CA LEU A 183 1.21 10.29 -5.57
C LEU A 183 -0.02 11.18 -5.41
N GLY A 184 -0.02 11.99 -4.37
CA GLY A 184 -1.05 12.99 -4.11
C GLY A 184 -0.45 14.32 -3.68
N ASN A 185 -1.10 15.41 -4.05
CA ASN A 185 -0.89 16.72 -3.46
C ASN A 185 -2.22 17.15 -2.84
N ASP A 186 -2.31 17.04 -1.51
CA ASP A 186 -3.54 17.31 -0.76
C ASP A 186 -3.93 18.79 -0.78
N GLU A 187 -2.94 19.69 -0.90
CA GLU A 187 -3.18 21.14 -0.97
C GLU A 187 -3.81 21.55 -2.31
N GLN A 188 -3.45 20.85 -3.38
CA GLN A 188 -3.96 21.12 -4.72
C GLN A 188 -5.14 20.20 -5.10
N GLY A 189 -5.43 19.19 -4.29
CA GLY A 189 -6.45 18.18 -4.57
C GLY A 189 -6.15 17.35 -5.81
N THR A 190 -4.87 17.20 -6.19
CA THR A 190 -4.43 16.42 -7.35
C THR A 190 -3.85 15.08 -6.91
N SER A 191 -4.15 14.02 -7.67
CA SER A 191 -3.56 12.70 -7.42
C SER A 191 -3.46 11.90 -8.71
N GLY A 192 -2.54 10.96 -8.74
CA GLY A 192 -2.37 10.04 -9.84
C GLY A 192 -1.77 8.73 -9.37
N PHE A 193 -1.84 7.71 -10.22
CA PHE A 193 -1.22 6.42 -9.92
C PHE A 193 -0.64 5.75 -11.16
N LEU A 194 0.32 4.88 -10.90
CA LEU A 194 1.03 4.06 -11.86
C LEU A 194 0.91 2.60 -11.44
N THR A 195 0.31 1.75 -12.26
CA THR A 195 0.19 0.32 -12.00
C THR A 195 1.35 -0.43 -12.64
N VAL A 196 2.07 -1.23 -11.85
CA VAL A 196 3.24 -2.00 -12.26
C VAL A 196 3.01 -3.47 -11.90
N GLY A 197 3.20 -4.37 -12.86
CA GLY A 197 3.19 -5.80 -12.57
C GLY A 197 4.41 -6.23 -11.74
N PHE A 198 4.33 -7.39 -11.08
CA PHE A 198 5.48 -7.95 -10.35
C PHE A 198 6.68 -8.29 -11.24
N ASP A 199 6.49 -8.32 -12.56
CA ASP A 199 7.54 -8.42 -13.58
C ASP A 199 8.25 -7.08 -13.87
N GLY A 200 7.86 -6.00 -13.19
CA GLY A 200 8.40 -4.66 -13.37
C GLY A 200 7.86 -3.90 -14.59
N GLN A 201 6.88 -4.47 -15.32
CA GLN A 201 6.27 -3.80 -16.47
C GLN A 201 5.16 -2.86 -16.05
N VAL A 202 5.18 -1.62 -16.56
CA VAL A 202 4.10 -0.66 -16.38
C VAL A 202 2.88 -1.14 -17.17
N ARG A 203 1.75 -1.29 -16.47
CA ARG A 203 0.47 -1.76 -17.05
C ARG A 203 -0.51 -0.62 -17.27
N ALA A 204 -0.54 0.36 -16.37
CA ALA A 204 -1.41 1.52 -16.50
C ALA A 204 -0.74 2.77 -15.93
N VAL A 205 -1.12 3.91 -16.48
CA VAL A 205 -0.74 5.25 -16.00
C VAL A 205 -2.00 6.08 -15.94
N ARG A 206 -2.33 6.60 -14.77
CA ARG A 206 -3.41 7.56 -14.57
C ARG A 206 -2.83 8.83 -13.97
N GLY A 207 -2.57 9.81 -14.82
CA GLY A 207 -2.10 11.13 -14.40
C GLY A 207 -3.16 11.90 -13.63
N ALA A 208 -2.73 12.98 -12.98
CA ALA A 208 -3.63 13.88 -12.29
C ALA A 208 -4.66 14.49 -13.28
N ASP A 209 -5.93 14.42 -12.92
CA ASP A 209 -6.98 15.13 -13.64
C ASP A 209 -6.75 16.64 -13.44
N ARG A 210 -6.74 17.38 -14.55
CA ARG A 210 -6.62 18.85 -14.57
C ARG A 210 -8.00 19.49 -14.57
#